data_88ae13ab4873bf4343cb261393b9212f
#
_entry.id   88ae13ab4873bf4343cb261393b9212f
#
_cell.length_a   1.000
_cell.length_b   1.000
_cell.length_c   1.000
_cell.angle_alpha   90.00
_cell.angle_beta   90.00
_cell.angle_gamma   90.00
#
_symmetry.space_group_name_H-M   'P 1'
#
loop_
_entity.id
_entity.type
_entity.pdbx_description
1 polymer ?
#
loop_
_entity_poly.entity_id
_entity_poly.type
_entity_poly.pdbx_seq_one_letter_code
_entity_poly.pdbx_strand_id
1 'polypeptide(L)'
;MPIQKPRPLATLALLALFTSQANAETARPTEPGDAGAYLAAQYASAENDFRAAVGLYDRALATDGQNATLLDGAILANIGIGDIAKAAKLAVAFEALGGKSQQSYLAIMAERAKAGDFAAILENTKNDPGVGALFNGLVKAWAELGNGDMTKALAGFDAVAATPGLESFGLFHKALALASAGDFEGAEVIFSAKKGTQLTLDRRGVLAFVQVLSQLERNPDALSLMDKTFGQVTEPAIVDLRRRLTAGEPIPFDVVRNSTDGIAEVFSTLGSALNGQAETNYVLLYARIANHLRPDNSDAVLLTAEQLEKLGQHDLAAEAYGAITPDDPSYYVAEIGRAATTRAAGRKEAAIEILQALARSHGDVLAVQNALGDGLRRDEHFAEAIKAYDTAVAMLGTPNSSHWSLFYSRGICNDQLKNWDLAESDFRMALKLEPDQPQVLNYLGYSFVDRGINLDEALGMIERAVAARPDEGFIVDSLAWALFRMGRFDEALAPMEKASLLEPVDAVVTDHLGDVYWSVGRKREADFQWRRALSFEPDEADATRIRHKLAVGLDAVIAEETAVPTPAAEATVAPVEPATDGN
;
A
#
# COMPACT_ATOMS: atom_id res chain seq x y z
N MET A 1 34.43 -7.76 46.58
CA MET A 1 35.09 -8.45 45.45
C MET A 1 34.38 -8.02 44.19
N PRO A 2 35.01 -7.27 43.30
CA PRO A 2 34.39 -6.78 42.07
C PRO A 2 34.61 -7.78 40.94
N ILE A 3 33.56 -8.07 40.19
CA ILE A 3 33.58 -8.93 38.99
C ILE A 3 33.90 -8.07 37.77
N GLN A 4 35.03 -8.37 37.15
CA GLN A 4 35.53 -7.71 35.93
C GLN A 4 34.75 -8.15 34.70
N LYS A 5 34.45 -7.18 33.81
CA LYS A 5 33.97 -7.39 32.46
C LYS A 5 35.07 -7.97 31.57
N PRO A 6 34.78 -8.90 30.63
CA PRO A 6 35.76 -9.34 29.64
C PRO A 6 35.84 -8.34 28.46
N ARG A 7 37.06 -7.97 28.11
CA ARG A 7 37.44 -7.26 26.90
C ARG A 7 37.54 -8.23 25.72
N PRO A 8 37.27 -7.84 24.47
CA PRO A 8 37.49 -8.70 23.31
C PRO A 8 39.00 -8.78 22.98
N LEU A 9 39.50 -9.99 22.86
CA LEU A 9 40.83 -10.31 22.36
C LEU A 9 40.86 -10.22 20.83
N ALA A 10 41.70 -9.33 20.31
CA ALA A 10 42.11 -9.32 18.92
C ALA A 10 43.15 -10.44 18.70
N THR A 11 42.80 -11.44 17.88
CA THR A 11 43.73 -12.51 17.50
C THR A 11 44.41 -12.12 16.17
N LEU A 12 45.67 -11.69 16.27
CA LEU A 12 46.59 -11.60 15.12
C LEU A 12 47.03 -13.04 14.75
N ALA A 13 46.68 -13.51 13.55
CA ALA A 13 47.25 -14.73 12.99
C ALA A 13 48.47 -14.37 12.13
N LEU A 14 49.67 -14.78 12.59
CA LEU A 14 50.90 -14.77 11.81
C LEU A 14 50.83 -15.91 10.76
N LEU A 15 50.86 -15.58 9.47
CA LEU A 15 51.08 -16.55 8.39
C LEU A 15 52.57 -16.77 8.17
N ALA A 16 53.03 -17.99 8.42
CA ALA A 16 54.36 -18.43 8.05
C ALA A 16 54.42 -18.77 6.55
N LEU A 17 55.36 -18.15 5.83
CA LEU A 17 55.64 -18.42 4.43
C LEU A 17 56.36 -19.78 4.30
N PHE A 18 55.76 -20.74 3.62
CA PHE A 18 56.45 -21.87 3.00
C PHE A 18 56.56 -21.62 1.50
N THR A 19 57.78 -21.39 1.03
CA THR A 19 58.11 -21.36 -0.40
C THR A 19 58.32 -22.78 -0.91
N SER A 20 57.38 -23.31 -1.69
CA SER A 20 57.63 -24.43 -2.59
C SER A 20 57.52 -23.92 -4.02
N GLN A 21 58.67 -23.89 -4.73
CA GLN A 21 58.67 -23.64 -6.17
C GLN A 21 58.14 -24.90 -6.89
N ALA A 22 56.93 -24.82 -7.37
CA ALA A 22 56.40 -25.71 -8.41
C ALA A 22 56.26 -24.89 -9.67
N ASN A 23 56.94 -25.31 -10.78
CA ASN A 23 56.75 -24.78 -12.11
C ASN A 23 55.30 -25.06 -12.54
N ALA A 24 54.45 -24.05 -12.42
CA ALA A 24 53.11 -24.08 -13.03
C ALA A 24 53.19 -23.26 -14.33
N GLU A 25 52.83 -23.88 -15.43
CA GLU A 25 52.50 -23.22 -16.68
C GLU A 25 51.61 -22.03 -16.39
N THR A 26 51.97 -20.86 -16.91
CA THR A 26 51.23 -19.62 -16.75
C THR A 26 49.89 -19.71 -17.44
N ALA A 27 48.89 -20.25 -16.76
CA ALA A 27 47.51 -19.89 -17.00
C ALA A 27 47.41 -18.37 -16.81
N ARG A 28 47.04 -17.63 -17.83
CA ARG A 28 46.75 -16.20 -17.73
C ARG A 28 45.80 -16.02 -16.55
N PRO A 29 46.07 -15.11 -15.59
CA PRO A 29 45.10 -14.79 -14.58
C PRO A 29 43.85 -14.29 -15.29
N THR A 30 42.76 -15.01 -15.16
CA THR A 30 41.43 -14.41 -15.37
C THR A 30 41.39 -13.24 -14.43
N GLU A 31 41.18 -12.03 -14.94
CA GLU A 31 40.97 -10.86 -14.07
C GLU A 31 39.94 -11.25 -13.02
N PRO A 32 40.23 -11.00 -11.73
CA PRO A 32 39.25 -11.33 -10.69
C PRO A 32 38.00 -10.53 -11.00
N GLY A 33 36.88 -11.22 -11.19
CA GLY A 33 35.58 -10.58 -11.32
C GLY A 33 35.37 -9.58 -10.17
N ASP A 34 34.59 -8.51 -10.38
CA ASP A 34 34.29 -7.54 -9.34
C ASP A 34 33.40 -8.20 -8.26
N ALA A 35 34.01 -9.02 -7.41
CA ALA A 35 33.32 -9.72 -6.33
C ALA A 35 32.65 -8.73 -5.35
N GLY A 36 33.20 -7.52 -5.21
CA GLY A 36 32.58 -6.45 -4.43
C GLY A 36 31.27 -5.98 -5.04
N ALA A 37 31.26 -5.74 -6.35
CA ALA A 37 30.03 -5.39 -7.06
C ALA A 37 28.99 -6.52 -7.01
N TYR A 38 29.41 -7.78 -7.14
CA TYR A 38 28.52 -8.93 -7.01
C TYR A 38 27.82 -8.99 -5.67
N LEU A 39 28.59 -8.95 -4.57
CA LEU A 39 28.01 -9.03 -3.20
C LEU A 39 27.13 -7.82 -2.91
N ALA A 40 27.53 -6.62 -3.33
CA ALA A 40 26.72 -5.43 -3.17
C ALA A 40 25.43 -5.50 -3.99
N ALA A 41 25.47 -6.08 -5.22
CA ALA A 41 24.26 -6.29 -6.04
C ALA A 41 23.28 -7.27 -5.38
N GLN A 42 23.80 -8.37 -4.80
CA GLN A 42 22.98 -9.33 -4.06
C GLN A 42 22.31 -8.68 -2.85
N TYR A 43 23.05 -7.86 -2.10
CA TYR A 43 22.51 -7.13 -0.96
C TYR A 43 21.43 -6.13 -1.41
N ALA A 44 21.72 -5.30 -2.41
CA ALA A 44 20.75 -4.35 -2.96
C ALA A 44 19.47 -5.05 -3.47
N SER A 45 19.61 -6.24 -4.10
CA SER A 45 18.46 -7.06 -4.53
C SER A 45 17.65 -7.58 -3.35
N ALA A 46 18.30 -8.01 -2.27
CA ALA A 46 17.63 -8.48 -1.06
C ALA A 46 16.83 -7.36 -0.35
N GLU A 47 17.35 -6.12 -0.40
CA GLU A 47 16.69 -4.92 0.11
C GLU A 47 15.71 -4.30 -0.91
N ASN A 48 15.49 -4.94 -2.06
CA ASN A 48 14.68 -4.44 -3.19
C ASN A 48 15.15 -3.08 -3.76
N ASP A 49 16.38 -2.64 -3.47
CA ASP A 49 16.95 -1.44 -4.10
C ASP A 49 17.31 -1.74 -5.57
N PHE A 50 16.29 -1.75 -6.41
CA PHE A 50 16.44 -2.12 -7.82
C PHE A 50 17.38 -1.19 -8.58
N ARG A 51 17.43 0.12 -8.25
CA ARG A 51 18.33 1.07 -8.92
C ARG A 51 19.79 0.80 -8.61
N ALA A 52 20.12 0.63 -7.34
CA ALA A 52 21.47 0.27 -6.94
C ALA A 52 21.84 -1.11 -7.51
N ALA A 53 20.93 -2.09 -7.45
CA ALA A 53 21.15 -3.44 -7.97
C ALA A 53 21.51 -3.42 -9.46
N VAL A 54 20.77 -2.66 -10.31
CA VAL A 54 21.07 -2.53 -11.75
C VAL A 54 22.49 -2.03 -11.97
N GLY A 55 22.89 -0.93 -11.32
CA GLY A 55 24.24 -0.37 -11.49
C GLY A 55 25.35 -1.32 -11.03
N LEU A 56 25.11 -2.07 -9.98
CA LEU A 56 26.06 -3.03 -9.41
C LEU A 56 26.17 -4.30 -10.27
N TYR A 57 25.04 -4.83 -10.78
CA TYR A 57 25.06 -5.93 -11.73
C TYR A 57 25.74 -5.54 -13.04
N ASP A 58 25.50 -4.34 -13.58
CA ASP A 58 26.17 -3.85 -14.78
C ASP A 58 27.70 -3.84 -14.62
N ARG A 59 28.20 -3.39 -13.46
CA ARG A 59 29.63 -3.43 -13.13
C ARG A 59 30.17 -4.86 -13.05
N ALA A 60 29.46 -5.75 -12.36
CA ALA A 60 29.88 -7.14 -12.22
C ALA A 60 29.89 -7.86 -13.60
N LEU A 61 28.86 -7.64 -14.42
CA LEU A 61 28.76 -8.21 -15.77
C LEU A 61 29.81 -7.65 -16.75
N ALA A 62 30.33 -6.43 -16.52
CA ALA A 62 31.41 -5.88 -17.34
C ALA A 62 32.71 -6.71 -17.23
N THR A 63 32.92 -7.39 -16.11
CA THR A 63 34.09 -8.25 -15.86
C THR A 63 33.79 -9.74 -16.04
N ASP A 64 32.54 -10.16 -15.86
CA ASP A 64 32.10 -11.56 -15.99
C ASP A 64 30.74 -11.64 -16.71
N GLY A 65 30.74 -11.27 -17.99
CA GLY A 65 29.53 -11.14 -18.81
C GLY A 65 28.83 -12.45 -19.16
N GLN A 66 29.43 -13.61 -18.84
CA GLN A 66 28.84 -14.94 -19.07
C GLN A 66 28.44 -15.66 -17.78
N ASN A 67 28.30 -14.92 -16.69
CA ASN A 67 27.87 -15.47 -15.42
C ASN A 67 26.34 -15.54 -15.33
N ALA A 68 25.80 -16.76 -15.36
CA ALA A 68 24.35 -16.97 -15.35
C ALA A 68 23.68 -16.38 -14.08
N THR A 69 24.31 -16.46 -12.91
CA THR A 69 23.75 -15.92 -11.67
C THR A 69 23.68 -14.37 -11.72
N LEU A 70 24.71 -13.72 -12.27
CA LEU A 70 24.70 -12.27 -12.47
C LEU A 70 23.62 -11.85 -13.47
N LEU A 71 23.48 -12.59 -14.58
CA LEU A 71 22.46 -12.31 -15.59
C LEU A 71 21.05 -12.44 -15.02
N ASP A 72 20.76 -13.50 -14.26
CA ASP A 72 19.44 -13.74 -13.67
C ASP A 72 19.07 -12.64 -12.65
N GLY A 73 19.99 -12.25 -11.77
CA GLY A 73 19.78 -11.13 -10.84
C GLY A 73 19.60 -9.78 -11.57
N ALA A 74 20.39 -9.54 -12.62
CA ALA A 74 20.27 -8.32 -13.43
C ALA A 74 18.93 -8.23 -14.19
N ILE A 75 18.38 -9.37 -14.65
CA ILE A 75 17.05 -9.44 -15.26
C ILE A 75 16.01 -8.93 -14.28
N LEU A 76 15.97 -9.50 -13.07
CA LEU A 76 14.99 -9.12 -12.04
C LEU A 76 15.11 -7.64 -11.65
N ALA A 77 16.34 -7.14 -11.43
CA ALA A 77 16.58 -5.75 -11.09
C ALA A 77 16.11 -4.78 -12.19
N ASN A 78 16.35 -5.11 -13.47
CA ASN A 78 15.89 -4.29 -14.60
C ASN A 78 14.36 -4.32 -14.74
N ILE A 79 13.70 -5.46 -14.47
CA ILE A 79 12.24 -5.52 -14.40
C ILE A 79 11.73 -4.61 -13.28
N GLY A 80 12.36 -4.64 -12.11
CA GLY A 80 11.99 -3.80 -10.95
C GLY A 80 11.99 -2.31 -11.26
N ILE A 81 12.99 -1.80 -12.03
CA ILE A 81 13.01 -0.40 -12.49
C ILE A 81 12.11 -0.15 -13.72
N GLY A 82 11.58 -1.20 -14.38
CA GLY A 82 10.73 -1.10 -15.56
C GLY A 82 11.47 -1.13 -16.90
N ASP A 83 12.78 -1.40 -16.93
CA ASP A 83 13.54 -1.57 -18.18
C ASP A 83 13.40 -3.01 -18.70
N ILE A 84 12.19 -3.33 -19.19
CA ILE A 84 11.87 -4.67 -19.70
C ILE A 84 12.69 -4.98 -20.96
N ALA A 85 12.99 -3.98 -21.78
CA ALA A 85 13.78 -4.16 -22.98
C ALA A 85 15.22 -4.61 -22.67
N LYS A 86 15.86 -4.03 -21.65
CA LYS A 86 17.18 -4.47 -21.19
C LYS A 86 17.09 -5.84 -20.50
N ALA A 87 16.08 -6.05 -19.67
CA ALA A 87 15.84 -7.35 -19.03
C ALA A 87 15.72 -8.48 -20.05
N ALA A 88 14.99 -8.28 -21.15
CA ALA A 88 14.85 -9.27 -22.22
C ALA A 88 16.17 -9.56 -22.94
N LYS A 89 17.01 -8.55 -23.19
CA LYS A 89 18.36 -8.76 -23.77
C LYS A 89 19.24 -9.61 -22.86
N LEU A 90 19.21 -9.34 -21.56
CA LEU A 90 19.94 -10.13 -20.57
C LEU A 90 19.37 -11.55 -20.49
N ALA A 91 18.04 -11.70 -20.59
CA ALA A 91 17.36 -12.98 -20.61
C ALA A 91 17.77 -13.86 -21.80
N VAL A 92 17.91 -13.29 -22.99
CA VAL A 92 18.42 -14.01 -24.16
C VAL A 92 19.86 -14.50 -23.93
N ALA A 93 20.72 -13.66 -23.33
CA ALA A 93 22.08 -14.07 -22.98
C ALA A 93 22.09 -15.17 -21.91
N PHE A 94 21.21 -15.08 -20.91
CA PHE A 94 21.04 -16.09 -19.86
C PHE A 94 20.60 -17.45 -20.44
N GLU A 95 19.58 -17.46 -21.31
CA GLU A 95 19.12 -18.68 -21.97
C GLU A 95 20.17 -19.31 -22.89
N ALA A 96 21.00 -18.48 -23.56
CA ALA A 96 22.11 -18.97 -24.38
C ALA A 96 23.18 -19.74 -23.58
N LEU A 97 23.27 -19.49 -22.27
CA LEU A 97 24.11 -20.24 -21.34
C LEU A 97 23.40 -21.47 -20.74
N GLY A 98 22.19 -21.79 -21.19
CA GLY A 98 21.37 -22.88 -20.67
C GLY A 98 20.59 -22.52 -19.41
N GLY A 99 20.57 -21.24 -19.00
CA GLY A 99 19.77 -20.75 -17.89
C GLY A 99 18.27 -20.82 -18.19
N LYS A 100 17.47 -21.02 -17.15
CA LYS A 100 16.00 -21.05 -17.25
C LYS A 100 15.41 -20.43 -15.99
N SER A 101 14.66 -19.35 -16.14
CA SER A 101 13.91 -18.73 -15.07
C SER A 101 12.59 -18.17 -15.59
N GLN A 102 11.60 -18.02 -14.69
CA GLN A 102 10.31 -17.43 -15.08
C GLN A 102 10.49 -15.99 -15.55
N GLN A 103 11.30 -15.20 -14.84
CA GLN A 103 11.55 -13.79 -15.19
C GLN A 103 12.21 -13.65 -16.56
N SER A 104 13.17 -14.51 -16.92
CA SER A 104 13.77 -14.49 -18.26
C SER A 104 12.75 -14.79 -19.36
N TYR A 105 11.98 -15.84 -19.15
CA TYR A 105 10.92 -16.25 -20.08
C TYR A 105 9.87 -15.15 -20.27
N LEU A 106 9.35 -14.56 -19.19
CA LEU A 106 8.32 -13.52 -19.26
C LEU A 106 8.83 -12.23 -19.90
N ALA A 107 10.09 -11.83 -19.63
CA ALA A 107 10.71 -10.66 -20.28
C ALA A 107 10.87 -10.86 -21.80
N ILE A 108 11.31 -12.03 -22.24
CA ILE A 108 11.42 -12.37 -23.67
C ILE A 108 10.04 -12.38 -24.34
N MET A 109 9.03 -12.97 -23.67
CA MET A 109 7.66 -12.99 -24.19
C MET A 109 7.09 -11.57 -24.34
N ALA A 110 7.37 -10.69 -23.39
CA ALA A 110 6.94 -9.29 -23.44
C ALA A 110 7.53 -8.55 -24.65
N GLU A 111 8.84 -8.65 -24.87
CA GLU A 111 9.48 -7.97 -26.02
C GLU A 111 9.01 -8.53 -27.37
N ARG A 112 8.81 -9.84 -27.48
CA ARG A 112 8.22 -10.45 -28.68
C ARG A 112 6.80 -9.96 -28.94
N ALA A 113 5.98 -9.88 -27.88
CA ALA A 113 4.62 -9.33 -27.99
C ALA A 113 4.64 -7.86 -28.43
N LYS A 114 5.53 -7.06 -27.86
CA LYS A 114 5.69 -5.65 -28.21
C LYS A 114 6.15 -5.47 -29.66
N ALA A 115 7.00 -6.36 -30.14
CA ALA A 115 7.47 -6.37 -31.54
C ALA A 115 6.44 -6.94 -32.52
N GLY A 116 5.33 -7.54 -32.04
CA GLY A 116 4.35 -8.23 -32.89
C GLY A 116 4.85 -9.57 -33.44
N ASP A 117 5.91 -10.14 -32.85
CA ASP A 117 6.47 -11.43 -33.27
C ASP A 117 5.72 -12.59 -32.61
N PHE A 118 4.47 -12.74 -32.99
CA PHE A 118 3.58 -13.76 -32.44
C PHE A 118 4.00 -15.18 -32.83
N ALA A 119 4.67 -15.36 -33.98
CA ALA A 119 5.21 -16.65 -34.38
C ALA A 119 6.29 -17.14 -33.41
N ALA A 120 7.21 -16.24 -33.01
CA ALA A 120 8.23 -16.57 -32.03
C ALA A 120 7.64 -16.81 -30.63
N ILE A 121 6.53 -16.15 -30.27
CA ILE A 121 5.79 -16.44 -29.02
C ILE A 121 5.28 -17.89 -29.05
N LEU A 122 4.63 -18.32 -30.14
CA LEU A 122 4.10 -19.69 -30.27
C LEU A 122 5.20 -20.74 -30.18
N GLU A 123 6.39 -20.48 -30.72
CA GLU A 123 7.54 -21.36 -30.58
C GLU A 123 8.05 -21.41 -29.13
N ASN A 124 8.12 -20.24 -28.47
CA ASN A 124 8.64 -20.11 -27.12
C ASN A 124 7.75 -20.81 -26.06
N THR A 125 6.43 -20.85 -26.27
CA THR A 125 5.51 -21.54 -25.34
C THR A 125 5.77 -23.02 -25.20
N LYS A 126 6.58 -23.63 -26.10
CA LYS A 126 7.03 -25.03 -25.99
C LYS A 126 8.13 -25.21 -24.93
N ASN A 127 8.76 -24.14 -24.49
CA ASN A 127 9.91 -24.13 -23.56
C ASN A 127 9.53 -23.54 -22.18
N ASP A 128 8.28 -23.68 -21.75
CA ASP A 128 7.78 -23.17 -20.48
C ASP A 128 8.68 -23.59 -19.29
N PRO A 129 9.25 -22.64 -18.52
CA PRO A 129 10.04 -22.94 -17.33
C PRO A 129 9.16 -23.20 -16.08
N GLY A 130 7.86 -23.41 -16.24
CA GLY A 130 6.93 -23.65 -15.14
C GLY A 130 6.07 -22.43 -14.77
N VAL A 131 5.85 -21.49 -15.69
CA VAL A 131 4.93 -20.34 -15.48
C VAL A 131 3.48 -20.82 -15.34
N GLY A 132 3.13 -21.92 -16.05
CA GLY A 132 1.86 -22.61 -15.86
C GLY A 132 0.90 -22.52 -17.05
N ALA A 133 -0.05 -23.47 -17.02
CA ALA A 133 -0.97 -23.69 -18.14
C ALA A 133 -1.90 -22.51 -18.43
N LEU A 134 -2.31 -21.75 -17.40
CA LEU A 134 -3.18 -20.57 -17.55
C LEU A 134 -2.49 -19.50 -18.38
N PHE A 135 -1.30 -19.05 -17.95
CA PHE A 135 -0.54 -18.02 -18.65
C PHE A 135 -0.26 -18.43 -20.10
N ASN A 136 0.34 -19.62 -20.29
CA ASN A 136 0.73 -20.09 -21.61
C ASN A 136 -0.48 -20.33 -22.53
N GLY A 137 -1.58 -20.83 -22.00
CA GLY A 137 -2.81 -21.03 -22.77
C GLY A 137 -3.40 -19.72 -23.28
N LEU A 138 -3.48 -18.69 -22.44
CA LEU A 138 -3.99 -17.36 -22.80
C LEU A 138 -3.05 -16.65 -23.78
N VAL A 139 -1.74 -16.60 -23.49
CA VAL A 139 -0.74 -15.94 -24.35
C VAL A 139 -0.68 -16.62 -25.72
N LYS A 140 -0.73 -17.97 -25.77
CA LYS A 140 -0.79 -18.71 -27.02
C LYS A 140 -2.04 -18.36 -27.85
N ALA A 141 -3.20 -18.29 -27.21
CA ALA A 141 -4.45 -17.95 -27.90
C ALA A 141 -4.39 -16.53 -28.49
N TRP A 142 -3.88 -15.54 -27.73
CA TRP A 142 -3.66 -14.19 -28.24
C TRP A 142 -2.61 -14.14 -29.37
N ALA A 143 -1.54 -14.95 -29.30
CA ALA A 143 -0.54 -15.02 -30.34
C ALA A 143 -1.10 -15.66 -31.63
N GLU A 144 -1.98 -16.67 -31.55
CA GLU A 144 -2.70 -17.22 -32.72
C GLU A 144 -3.58 -16.15 -33.38
N LEU A 145 -4.28 -15.32 -32.57
CA LEU A 145 -5.04 -14.17 -33.08
C LEU A 145 -4.11 -13.17 -33.79
N GLY A 146 -2.96 -12.84 -33.18
CA GLY A 146 -1.96 -11.95 -33.76
C GLY A 146 -1.38 -12.45 -35.09
N ASN A 147 -1.31 -13.76 -35.28
CA ASN A 147 -0.95 -14.40 -36.55
C ASN A 147 -2.12 -14.49 -37.55
N GLY A 148 -3.30 -13.97 -37.21
CA GLY A 148 -4.49 -13.95 -38.08
C GLY A 148 -5.33 -15.22 -38.03
N ASP A 149 -5.07 -16.14 -37.09
CA ASP A 149 -5.84 -17.40 -36.96
C ASP A 149 -6.85 -17.30 -35.80
N MET A 150 -7.96 -16.61 -36.06
CA MET A 150 -9.06 -16.46 -35.11
C MET A 150 -9.63 -17.82 -34.64
N THR A 151 -9.70 -18.80 -35.55
CA THR A 151 -10.25 -20.13 -35.21
C THR A 151 -9.43 -20.82 -34.14
N LYS A 152 -8.09 -20.82 -34.29
CA LYS A 152 -7.18 -21.39 -33.28
C LYS A 152 -7.19 -20.57 -31.99
N ALA A 153 -7.25 -19.24 -32.11
CA ALA A 153 -7.35 -18.36 -30.95
C ALA A 153 -8.56 -18.71 -30.06
N LEU A 154 -9.75 -18.75 -30.67
CA LEU A 154 -10.98 -19.10 -29.95
C LEU A 154 -10.93 -20.50 -29.35
N ALA A 155 -10.43 -21.51 -30.10
CA ALA A 155 -10.23 -22.86 -29.58
C ALA A 155 -9.24 -22.89 -28.41
N GLY A 156 -8.19 -22.04 -28.43
CA GLY A 156 -7.24 -21.87 -27.33
C GLY A 156 -7.89 -21.33 -26.06
N PHE A 157 -8.69 -20.26 -26.18
CA PHE A 157 -9.45 -19.74 -25.04
C PHE A 157 -10.47 -20.75 -24.50
N ASP A 158 -11.16 -21.49 -25.37
CA ASP A 158 -12.08 -22.55 -24.97
C ASP A 158 -11.35 -23.68 -24.22
N ALA A 159 -10.13 -24.03 -24.61
CA ALA A 159 -9.34 -25.02 -23.91
C ALA A 159 -8.94 -24.55 -22.50
N VAL A 160 -8.60 -23.27 -22.33
CA VAL A 160 -8.38 -22.68 -21.00
C VAL A 160 -9.66 -22.73 -20.17
N ALA A 161 -10.79 -22.29 -20.75
CA ALA A 161 -12.07 -22.28 -20.08
C ALA A 161 -12.61 -23.68 -19.72
N ALA A 162 -12.18 -24.72 -20.43
CA ALA A 162 -12.53 -26.11 -20.13
C ALA A 162 -11.72 -26.68 -18.94
N THR A 163 -10.68 -25.98 -18.49
CA THR A 163 -9.84 -26.42 -17.36
C THR A 163 -10.52 -26.02 -16.03
N PRO A 164 -10.79 -26.96 -15.10
CA PRO A 164 -11.46 -26.66 -13.84
C PRO A 164 -10.76 -25.53 -13.06
N GLY A 165 -11.52 -24.51 -12.66
CA GLY A 165 -11.05 -23.32 -11.94
C GLY A 165 -10.45 -22.23 -12.83
N LEU A 166 -10.35 -22.43 -14.14
CA LEU A 166 -9.86 -21.43 -15.10
C LEU A 166 -10.93 -20.91 -16.06
N GLU A 167 -12.18 -21.32 -15.87
CA GLU A 167 -13.31 -21.01 -16.75
C GLU A 167 -13.45 -19.50 -16.97
N SER A 168 -13.44 -18.73 -15.89
CA SER A 168 -13.61 -17.27 -15.95
C SER A 168 -12.52 -16.59 -16.76
N PHE A 169 -11.26 -17.01 -16.59
CA PHE A 169 -10.13 -16.44 -17.33
C PHE A 169 -10.24 -16.71 -18.84
N GLY A 170 -10.50 -17.97 -19.21
CA GLY A 170 -10.65 -18.35 -20.62
C GLY A 170 -11.81 -17.61 -21.30
N LEU A 171 -12.97 -17.54 -20.66
CA LEU A 171 -14.16 -16.85 -21.18
C LEU A 171 -13.96 -15.33 -21.25
N PHE A 172 -13.35 -14.72 -20.23
CA PHE A 172 -13.06 -13.29 -20.24
C PHE A 172 -12.18 -12.90 -21.42
N HIS A 173 -11.04 -13.57 -21.58
CA HIS A 173 -10.13 -13.29 -22.70
C HIS A 173 -10.75 -13.62 -24.07
N LYS A 174 -11.62 -14.66 -24.15
CA LYS A 174 -12.37 -14.95 -25.37
C LYS A 174 -13.32 -13.81 -25.74
N ALA A 175 -14.05 -13.26 -24.75
CA ALA A 175 -14.95 -12.13 -25.00
C ALA A 175 -14.18 -10.88 -25.44
N LEU A 176 -13.02 -10.59 -24.81
CA LEU A 176 -12.15 -9.49 -25.24
C LEU A 176 -11.62 -9.68 -26.66
N ALA A 177 -11.24 -10.91 -27.04
CA ALA A 177 -10.75 -11.22 -28.38
C ALA A 177 -11.84 -11.04 -29.46
N LEU A 178 -13.08 -11.47 -29.19
CA LEU A 178 -14.23 -11.24 -30.06
C LEU A 178 -14.51 -9.75 -30.22
N ALA A 179 -14.58 -9.01 -29.11
CA ALA A 179 -14.83 -7.57 -29.13
C ALA A 179 -13.72 -6.79 -29.87
N SER A 180 -12.43 -7.17 -29.69
CA SER A 180 -11.32 -6.56 -30.41
C SER A 180 -11.34 -6.79 -31.92
N ALA A 181 -11.99 -7.86 -32.35
CA ALA A 181 -12.24 -8.17 -33.78
C ALA A 181 -13.55 -7.58 -34.31
N GLY A 182 -14.33 -6.88 -33.49
CA GLY A 182 -15.63 -6.27 -33.85
C GLY A 182 -16.84 -7.20 -33.73
N ASP A 183 -16.66 -8.42 -33.23
CA ASP A 183 -17.77 -9.34 -32.92
C ASP A 183 -18.33 -9.02 -31.51
N PHE A 184 -19.05 -7.90 -31.43
CA PHE A 184 -19.65 -7.45 -30.16
C PHE A 184 -20.82 -8.32 -29.72
N GLU A 185 -21.56 -8.91 -30.62
CA GLU A 185 -22.64 -9.87 -30.34
C GLU A 185 -22.09 -11.14 -29.71
N GLY A 186 -21.00 -11.69 -30.26
CA GLY A 186 -20.30 -12.84 -29.71
C GLY A 186 -19.74 -12.56 -28.33
N ALA A 187 -19.16 -11.39 -28.12
CA ALA A 187 -18.66 -10.95 -26.82
C ALA A 187 -19.78 -10.79 -25.78
N GLU A 188 -20.91 -10.17 -26.16
CA GLU A 188 -22.10 -9.98 -25.31
C GLU A 188 -22.66 -11.31 -24.81
N VAL A 189 -22.76 -12.31 -25.67
CA VAL A 189 -23.25 -13.65 -25.28
C VAL A 189 -22.39 -14.24 -24.14
N ILE A 190 -21.11 -14.00 -24.15
CA ILE A 190 -20.19 -14.47 -23.09
C ILE A 190 -20.35 -13.62 -21.83
N PHE A 191 -20.25 -12.29 -21.94
CA PHE A 191 -20.35 -11.39 -20.80
C PHE A 191 -21.70 -11.47 -20.07
N SER A 192 -22.80 -11.68 -20.81
CA SER A 192 -24.12 -11.79 -20.20
C SER A 192 -24.39 -13.13 -19.50
N ALA A 193 -23.48 -14.08 -19.58
CA ALA A 193 -23.58 -15.41 -18.96
C ALA A 193 -24.88 -16.17 -19.27
N LYS A 194 -25.52 -15.91 -20.42
CA LYS A 194 -26.82 -16.48 -20.84
C LYS A 194 -26.85 -18.02 -20.91
N LYS A 195 -25.73 -18.70 -20.73
CA LYS A 195 -25.60 -20.18 -20.84
C LYS A 195 -25.19 -20.87 -19.52
N GLY A 196 -25.41 -20.24 -18.36
CA GLY A 196 -25.23 -20.93 -17.07
C GLY A 196 -23.78 -20.99 -16.57
N THR A 197 -22.82 -20.32 -17.23
CA THR A 197 -21.44 -20.13 -16.77
C THR A 197 -21.39 -18.80 -16.02
N GLN A 198 -21.05 -18.83 -14.74
CA GLN A 198 -20.87 -17.58 -13.97
C GLN A 198 -19.50 -16.99 -14.32
N LEU A 199 -19.49 -15.99 -15.19
CA LEU A 199 -18.33 -15.13 -15.36
C LEU A 199 -18.39 -14.06 -14.27
N THR A 200 -17.47 -14.10 -13.33
CA THR A 200 -17.31 -13.02 -12.35
C THR A 200 -16.46 -11.95 -12.98
N LEU A 201 -17.04 -10.78 -13.20
CA LEU A 201 -16.35 -9.62 -13.74
C LEU A 201 -15.87 -8.75 -12.58
N ASP A 202 -14.60 -8.42 -12.62
CA ASP A 202 -14.04 -7.31 -11.84
C ASP A 202 -14.46 -5.95 -12.44
N ARG A 203 -13.98 -4.86 -11.86
CA ARG A 203 -14.25 -3.50 -12.34
C ARG A 203 -13.93 -3.34 -13.83
N ARG A 204 -12.76 -3.82 -14.25
CA ARG A 204 -12.29 -3.71 -15.64
C ARG A 204 -13.13 -4.54 -16.60
N GLY A 205 -13.51 -5.73 -16.20
CA GLY A 205 -14.41 -6.58 -16.96
C GLY A 205 -15.81 -5.97 -17.12
N VAL A 206 -16.33 -5.32 -16.08
CA VAL A 206 -17.62 -4.59 -16.17
C VAL A 206 -17.51 -3.42 -17.15
N LEU A 207 -16.43 -2.64 -17.10
CA LEU A 207 -16.21 -1.54 -18.05
C LEU A 207 -16.08 -2.05 -19.49
N ALA A 208 -15.38 -3.17 -19.72
CA ALA A 208 -15.32 -3.82 -21.03
C ALA A 208 -16.73 -4.22 -21.53
N PHE A 209 -17.55 -4.78 -20.66
CA PHE A 209 -18.92 -5.15 -21.02
C PHE A 209 -19.81 -3.92 -21.29
N VAL A 210 -19.65 -2.84 -20.53
CA VAL A 210 -20.31 -1.54 -20.80
C VAL A 210 -19.96 -1.04 -22.19
N GLN A 211 -18.68 -1.08 -22.58
CA GLN A 211 -18.23 -0.68 -23.92
C GLN A 211 -18.85 -1.58 -25.00
N VAL A 212 -18.86 -2.89 -24.82
CA VAL A 212 -19.50 -3.83 -25.76
C VAL A 212 -20.99 -3.52 -25.92
N LEU A 213 -21.74 -3.31 -24.82
CA LEU A 213 -23.16 -2.94 -24.89
C LEU A 213 -23.39 -1.61 -25.63
N SER A 214 -22.48 -0.64 -25.42
CA SER A 214 -22.57 0.65 -26.13
C SER A 214 -22.31 0.50 -27.62
N GLN A 215 -21.37 -0.36 -28.04
CA GLN A 215 -21.15 -0.67 -29.47
C GLN A 215 -22.33 -1.39 -30.13
N LEU A 216 -23.14 -2.08 -29.34
CA LEU A 216 -24.42 -2.72 -29.78
C LEU A 216 -25.62 -1.76 -29.72
N GLU A 217 -25.40 -0.46 -29.52
CA GLU A 217 -26.44 0.57 -29.35
C GLU A 217 -27.39 0.30 -28.16
N ARG A 218 -26.91 -0.44 -27.15
CA ARG A 218 -27.64 -0.84 -25.94
C ARG A 218 -27.22 -0.02 -24.70
N ASN A 219 -27.11 1.30 -24.88
CA ASN A 219 -26.74 2.20 -23.76
C ASN A 219 -27.67 2.07 -22.53
N PRO A 220 -28.99 1.84 -22.65
CA PRO A 220 -29.83 1.60 -21.46
C PRO A 220 -29.41 0.36 -20.65
N ASP A 221 -28.98 -0.72 -21.31
CA ASP A 221 -28.50 -1.93 -20.65
C ASP A 221 -27.13 -1.68 -19.99
N ALA A 222 -26.26 -0.91 -20.65
CA ALA A 222 -24.99 -0.47 -20.10
C ALA A 222 -25.16 0.36 -18.81
N LEU A 223 -26.12 1.31 -18.82
CA LEU A 223 -26.46 2.11 -17.64
C LEU A 223 -27.01 1.22 -16.51
N SER A 224 -27.91 0.28 -16.82
CA SER A 224 -28.43 -0.68 -15.83
C SER A 224 -27.31 -1.53 -15.19
N LEU A 225 -26.34 -1.98 -15.99
CA LEU A 225 -25.16 -2.71 -15.51
C LEU A 225 -24.31 -1.83 -14.57
N MET A 226 -24.06 -0.59 -14.96
CA MET A 226 -23.31 0.36 -14.14
C MET A 226 -24.00 0.66 -12.81
N ASP A 227 -25.32 0.85 -12.83
CA ASP A 227 -26.10 1.11 -11.61
C ASP A 227 -26.08 -0.08 -10.66
N LYS A 228 -26.16 -1.28 -11.18
CA LYS A 228 -26.09 -2.51 -10.39
C LYS A 228 -24.70 -2.72 -9.77
N THR A 229 -23.65 -2.35 -10.50
CA THR A 229 -22.26 -2.63 -10.07
C THR A 229 -21.68 -1.51 -9.22
N PHE A 230 -21.85 -0.26 -9.65
CA PHE A 230 -21.22 0.90 -9.03
C PHE A 230 -22.17 1.71 -8.14
N GLY A 231 -23.49 1.46 -8.20
CA GLY A 231 -24.49 2.19 -7.42
C GLY A 231 -24.38 3.70 -7.64
N GLN A 232 -24.39 4.48 -6.55
CA GLN A 232 -24.29 5.95 -6.56
C GLN A 232 -22.83 6.43 -6.36
N VAL A 233 -21.87 5.73 -6.98
CA VAL A 233 -20.47 6.13 -6.91
C VAL A 233 -20.27 7.49 -7.56
N THR A 234 -19.56 8.38 -6.88
CA THR A 234 -19.24 9.75 -7.31
C THR A 234 -17.89 9.87 -8.00
N GLU A 235 -17.28 8.76 -8.33
CA GLU A 235 -16.00 8.74 -9.05
C GLU A 235 -16.14 9.41 -10.42
N PRO A 236 -15.31 10.43 -10.74
CA PRO A 236 -15.46 11.25 -11.95
C PRO A 236 -15.56 10.43 -13.24
N ALA A 237 -14.73 9.38 -13.38
CA ALA A 237 -14.74 8.50 -14.56
C ALA A 237 -16.09 7.78 -14.76
N ILE A 238 -16.65 7.26 -13.68
CA ILE A 238 -17.95 6.56 -13.72
C ILE A 238 -19.08 7.55 -13.98
N VAL A 239 -19.00 8.74 -13.39
CA VAL A 239 -19.96 9.83 -13.61
C VAL A 239 -19.93 10.30 -15.07
N ASP A 240 -18.75 10.53 -15.64
CA ASP A 240 -18.62 10.93 -17.04
C ASP A 240 -19.12 9.85 -18.00
N LEU A 241 -18.75 8.59 -17.77
CA LEU A 241 -19.20 7.46 -18.56
C LEU A 241 -20.74 7.34 -18.56
N ARG A 242 -21.37 7.52 -17.38
CA ARG A 242 -22.85 7.56 -17.28
C ARG A 242 -23.44 8.73 -18.07
N ARG A 243 -22.86 9.92 -17.96
CA ARG A 243 -23.31 11.10 -18.70
C ARG A 243 -23.29 10.84 -20.20
N ARG A 244 -22.19 10.31 -20.71
CA ARG A 244 -22.02 10.01 -22.14
C ARG A 244 -23.01 8.95 -22.63
N LEU A 245 -23.16 7.85 -21.89
CA LEU A 245 -24.15 6.81 -22.19
C LEU A 245 -25.60 7.37 -22.19
N THR A 246 -25.91 8.24 -21.19
CA THR A 246 -27.24 8.89 -21.10
C THR A 246 -27.47 9.85 -22.26
N ALA A 247 -26.43 10.52 -22.75
CA ALA A 247 -26.51 11.37 -23.94
C ALA A 247 -26.62 10.58 -25.25
N GLY A 248 -26.55 9.25 -25.19
CA GLY A 248 -26.61 8.38 -26.39
C GLY A 248 -25.28 8.34 -27.14
N GLU A 249 -24.17 8.82 -26.54
CA GLU A 249 -22.85 8.77 -27.15
C GLU A 249 -22.38 7.30 -27.28
N PRO A 250 -21.82 6.88 -28.43
CA PRO A 250 -21.20 5.58 -28.54
C PRO A 250 -19.86 5.59 -27.79
N ILE A 251 -19.68 4.63 -26.89
CA ILE A 251 -18.43 4.42 -26.18
C ILE A 251 -17.59 3.41 -26.95
N PRO A 252 -16.40 3.78 -27.47
CA PRO A 252 -15.57 2.85 -28.22
C PRO A 252 -15.07 1.71 -27.33
N PHE A 253 -14.84 0.53 -27.94
CA PHE A 253 -14.16 -0.56 -27.27
C PHE A 253 -12.64 -0.35 -27.34
N ASP A 254 -12.04 -0.04 -26.21
CA ASP A 254 -10.62 0.29 -26.10
C ASP A 254 -9.85 -0.54 -25.05
N VAL A 255 -10.55 -1.41 -24.31
CA VAL A 255 -9.92 -2.28 -23.29
C VAL A 255 -8.84 -3.17 -23.91
N VAL A 256 -9.08 -3.71 -25.11
CA VAL A 256 -8.10 -4.45 -25.91
C VAL A 256 -8.28 -4.09 -27.38
N ARG A 257 -7.29 -3.45 -27.98
CA ARG A 257 -7.35 -2.95 -29.39
C ARG A 257 -6.72 -3.91 -30.39
N ASN A 258 -5.83 -4.80 -29.94
CA ASN A 258 -5.07 -5.74 -30.75
C ASN A 258 -4.51 -6.88 -29.88
N SER A 259 -3.79 -7.83 -30.50
CA SER A 259 -3.24 -9.00 -29.78
C SER A 259 -2.14 -8.66 -28.78
N THR A 260 -1.36 -7.60 -29.00
CA THR A 260 -0.36 -7.11 -28.03
C THR A 260 -1.06 -6.59 -26.77
N ASP A 261 -2.14 -5.79 -26.93
CA ASP A 261 -2.98 -5.35 -25.81
C ASP A 261 -3.61 -6.56 -25.09
N GLY A 262 -4.02 -7.60 -25.85
CA GLY A 262 -4.55 -8.83 -25.28
C GLY A 262 -3.52 -9.60 -24.42
N ILE A 263 -2.26 -9.64 -24.85
CA ILE A 263 -1.18 -10.22 -24.06
C ILE A 263 -0.90 -9.33 -22.82
N ALA A 264 -0.92 -8.00 -22.97
CA ALA A 264 -0.81 -7.08 -21.83
C ALA A 264 -1.92 -7.33 -20.81
N GLU A 265 -3.15 -7.60 -21.29
CA GLU A 265 -4.29 -7.93 -20.43
C GLU A 265 -4.11 -9.25 -19.69
N VAL A 266 -3.42 -10.25 -20.29
CA VAL A 266 -3.06 -11.49 -19.54
C VAL A 266 -2.17 -11.16 -18.36
N PHE A 267 -1.14 -10.32 -18.55
CA PHE A 267 -0.28 -9.89 -17.45
C PHE A 267 -1.03 -9.07 -16.41
N SER A 268 -1.89 -8.14 -16.83
CA SER A 268 -2.69 -7.30 -15.93
C SER A 268 -3.66 -8.14 -15.10
N THR A 269 -4.43 -9.02 -15.73
CA THR A 269 -5.42 -9.89 -15.05
C THR A 269 -4.74 -10.82 -14.04
N LEU A 270 -3.61 -11.43 -14.42
CA LEU A 270 -2.88 -12.32 -13.51
C LEU A 270 -2.19 -11.54 -12.38
N GLY A 271 -1.60 -10.38 -12.68
CA GLY A 271 -1.03 -9.50 -11.65
C GLY A 271 -2.08 -9.10 -10.61
N SER A 272 -3.26 -8.69 -11.06
CA SER A 272 -4.39 -8.34 -10.16
C SER A 272 -4.88 -9.55 -9.35
N ALA A 273 -5.02 -10.73 -9.98
CA ALA A 273 -5.45 -11.94 -9.28
C ALA A 273 -4.43 -12.44 -8.25
N LEU A 274 -3.16 -12.16 -8.45
CA LEU A 274 -2.07 -12.53 -7.54
C LEU A 274 -1.86 -11.49 -6.42
N ASN A 275 -2.39 -10.28 -6.55
CA ASN A 275 -2.23 -9.24 -5.53
C ASN A 275 -2.84 -9.68 -4.20
N GLY A 276 -2.03 -9.65 -3.14
CA GLY A 276 -2.40 -10.17 -1.81
C GLY A 276 -2.41 -11.71 -1.67
N GLN A 277 -2.12 -12.45 -2.76
CA GLN A 277 -2.05 -13.93 -2.73
C GLN A 277 -0.61 -14.45 -2.97
N ALA A 278 0.24 -13.64 -3.59
CA ALA A 278 1.62 -13.99 -3.92
C ALA A 278 2.59 -12.93 -3.38
N GLU A 279 3.88 -13.27 -3.41
CA GLU A 279 4.96 -12.36 -3.02
C GLU A 279 4.94 -11.08 -3.86
N THR A 280 5.15 -9.94 -3.23
CA THR A 280 5.06 -8.60 -3.84
C THR A 280 5.95 -8.46 -5.09
N ASN A 281 7.18 -8.97 -5.05
CA ASN A 281 8.09 -8.97 -6.20
C ASN A 281 7.54 -9.74 -7.41
N TYR A 282 6.79 -10.81 -7.16
CA TYR A 282 6.18 -11.60 -8.22
C TYR A 282 4.99 -10.87 -8.85
N VAL A 283 4.17 -10.20 -8.06
CA VAL A 283 3.09 -9.33 -8.57
C VAL A 283 3.67 -8.15 -9.36
N LEU A 284 4.73 -7.52 -8.84
CA LEU A 284 5.42 -6.42 -9.52
C LEU A 284 5.93 -6.82 -10.92
N LEU A 285 6.47 -8.03 -11.07
CA LEU A 285 6.91 -8.57 -12.35
C LEU A 285 5.78 -8.53 -13.41
N TYR A 286 4.59 -9.01 -13.06
CA TYR A 286 3.44 -8.98 -13.95
C TYR A 286 2.96 -7.56 -14.24
N ALA A 287 2.84 -6.73 -13.22
CA ALA A 287 2.40 -5.34 -13.35
C ALA A 287 3.35 -4.51 -14.24
N ARG A 288 4.67 -4.64 -14.05
CA ARG A 288 5.69 -3.97 -14.87
C ARG A 288 5.62 -4.38 -16.33
N ILE A 289 5.44 -5.67 -16.61
CA ILE A 289 5.32 -6.16 -17.99
C ILE A 289 4.00 -5.68 -18.62
N ALA A 290 2.89 -5.73 -17.90
CA ALA A 290 1.62 -5.19 -18.38
C ALA A 290 1.74 -3.71 -18.76
N ASN A 291 2.36 -2.91 -17.89
CA ASN A 291 2.61 -1.49 -18.14
C ASN A 291 3.56 -1.26 -19.32
N HIS A 292 4.61 -2.07 -19.47
CA HIS A 292 5.55 -1.99 -20.60
C HIS A 292 4.87 -2.25 -21.95
N LEU A 293 3.99 -3.26 -22.00
CA LEU A 293 3.22 -3.59 -23.19
C LEU A 293 2.15 -2.57 -23.51
N ARG A 294 1.52 -2.02 -22.46
CA ARG A 294 0.42 -1.06 -22.58
C ARG A 294 0.58 0.08 -21.55
N PRO A 295 1.37 1.10 -21.86
CA PRO A 295 1.65 2.23 -20.96
C PRO A 295 0.42 3.07 -20.60
N ASP A 296 -0.63 3.05 -21.43
CA ASP A 296 -1.93 3.71 -21.20
C ASP A 296 -2.92 2.86 -20.39
N ASN A 297 -2.49 1.74 -19.81
CA ASN A 297 -3.29 0.95 -18.88
C ASN A 297 -3.07 1.45 -17.44
N SER A 298 -3.89 2.40 -17.01
CA SER A 298 -3.79 3.01 -15.68
C SER A 298 -3.88 1.99 -14.54
N ASP A 299 -4.69 0.91 -14.69
CA ASP A 299 -4.78 -0.14 -13.67
C ASP A 299 -3.44 -0.85 -13.46
N ALA A 300 -2.71 -1.15 -14.56
CA ALA A 300 -1.37 -1.75 -14.48
C ALA A 300 -0.33 -0.78 -13.88
N VAL A 301 -0.45 0.52 -14.18
CA VAL A 301 0.41 1.56 -13.59
C VAL A 301 0.15 1.69 -12.10
N LEU A 302 -1.11 1.77 -11.67
CA LEU A 302 -1.50 1.85 -10.26
C LEU A 302 -1.05 0.61 -9.49
N LEU A 303 -1.26 -0.59 -10.05
CA LEU A 303 -0.77 -1.84 -9.43
C LEU A 303 0.76 -1.83 -9.31
N THR A 304 1.48 -1.35 -10.32
CA THR A 304 2.93 -1.22 -10.28
C THR A 304 3.37 -0.31 -9.12
N ALA A 305 2.74 0.86 -9.00
CA ALA A 305 3.06 1.82 -7.96
C ALA A 305 2.76 1.26 -6.56
N GLU A 306 1.62 0.61 -6.38
CA GLU A 306 1.22 -0.06 -5.13
C GLU A 306 2.26 -1.12 -4.71
N GLN A 307 2.70 -1.98 -5.64
CA GLN A 307 3.71 -2.98 -5.30
C GLN A 307 5.06 -2.35 -4.93
N LEU A 308 5.45 -1.27 -5.60
CA LEU A 308 6.68 -0.54 -5.27
C LEU A 308 6.61 0.12 -3.89
N GLU A 309 5.45 0.66 -3.50
CA GLU A 309 5.21 1.17 -2.14
C GLU A 309 5.39 0.08 -1.09
N LYS A 310 4.78 -1.10 -1.30
CA LYS A 310 4.92 -2.25 -0.39
C LYS A 310 6.38 -2.71 -0.24
N LEU A 311 7.20 -2.50 -1.26
CA LEU A 311 8.64 -2.80 -1.25
C LEU A 311 9.50 -1.63 -0.71
N GLY A 312 8.89 -0.54 -0.25
CA GLY A 312 9.60 0.65 0.21
C GLY A 312 10.29 1.46 -0.89
N GLN A 313 9.99 1.16 -2.17
CA GLN A 313 10.60 1.82 -3.32
C GLN A 313 9.84 3.10 -3.70
N HIS A 314 9.79 4.04 -2.76
CA HIS A 314 8.95 5.24 -2.86
C HIS A 314 9.25 6.12 -4.08
N ASP A 315 10.52 6.27 -4.47
CA ASP A 315 10.87 7.08 -5.64
C ASP A 315 10.38 6.43 -6.96
N LEU A 316 10.52 5.11 -7.08
CA LEU A 316 10.01 4.36 -8.24
C LEU A 316 8.48 4.33 -8.28
N ALA A 317 7.83 4.29 -7.11
CA ALA A 317 6.37 4.37 -7.01
C ALA A 317 5.86 5.76 -7.42
N ALA A 318 6.50 6.83 -6.94
CA ALA A 318 6.16 8.20 -7.33
C ALA A 318 6.33 8.45 -8.85
N GLU A 319 7.37 7.86 -9.46
CA GLU A 319 7.55 7.90 -10.91
C GLU A 319 6.46 7.12 -11.67
N ALA A 320 6.07 5.95 -11.15
CA ALA A 320 4.99 5.16 -11.75
C ALA A 320 3.66 5.94 -11.71
N TYR A 321 3.27 6.47 -10.55
CA TYR A 321 2.09 7.34 -10.46
C TYR A 321 2.15 8.54 -11.41
N GLY A 322 3.32 9.19 -11.52
CA GLY A 322 3.53 10.34 -12.39
C GLY A 322 3.43 10.03 -13.90
N ALA A 323 3.38 8.77 -14.29
CA ALA A 323 3.16 8.38 -15.69
C ALA A 323 1.68 8.50 -16.13
N ILE A 324 0.73 8.61 -15.18
CA ILE A 324 -0.68 8.80 -15.48
C ILE A 324 -0.92 10.27 -15.82
N THR A 325 -1.45 10.53 -17.02
CA THR A 325 -1.62 11.89 -17.54
C THR A 325 -2.89 12.56 -17.00
N PRO A 326 -2.95 13.91 -16.98
CA PRO A 326 -4.13 14.64 -16.48
C PRO A 326 -5.46 14.33 -17.16
N ASP A 327 -5.42 13.85 -18.40
CA ASP A 327 -6.63 13.45 -19.16
C ASP A 327 -7.14 12.05 -18.79
N ASP A 328 -6.35 11.28 -18.02
CA ASP A 328 -6.74 9.95 -17.58
C ASP A 328 -7.73 10.05 -16.40
N PRO A 329 -8.83 9.31 -16.45
CA PRO A 329 -9.79 9.29 -15.34
C PRO A 329 -9.22 8.89 -13.97
N SER A 330 -8.12 8.14 -13.95
CA SER A 330 -7.43 7.72 -12.73
C SER A 330 -6.38 8.73 -12.21
N TYR A 331 -6.23 9.88 -12.90
CA TYR A 331 -5.21 10.87 -12.57
C TYR A 331 -5.27 11.32 -11.11
N TYR A 332 -6.46 11.64 -10.59
CA TYR A 332 -6.58 12.10 -9.21
C TYR A 332 -6.19 11.02 -8.20
N VAL A 333 -6.48 9.73 -8.49
CA VAL A 333 -6.06 8.60 -7.65
C VAL A 333 -4.54 8.47 -7.66
N ALA A 334 -3.94 8.58 -8.85
CA ALA A 334 -2.49 8.51 -9.00
C ALA A 334 -1.78 9.68 -8.28
N GLU A 335 -2.29 10.91 -8.38
CA GLU A 335 -1.70 12.05 -7.69
C GLU A 335 -1.84 11.97 -6.17
N ILE A 336 -2.94 11.43 -5.65
CA ILE A 336 -3.09 11.14 -4.21
C ILE A 336 -2.04 10.09 -3.78
N GLY A 337 -1.88 9.00 -4.54
CA GLY A 337 -0.84 7.99 -4.29
C GLY A 337 0.57 8.58 -4.38
N ARG A 338 0.83 9.43 -5.40
CA ARG A 338 2.12 10.10 -5.57
C ARG A 338 2.45 11.03 -4.39
N ALA A 339 1.45 11.71 -3.85
CA ALA A 339 1.64 12.54 -2.66
C ALA A 339 1.95 11.68 -1.42
N ALA A 340 1.19 10.60 -1.19
CA ALA A 340 1.42 9.69 -0.07
C ALA A 340 2.83 9.09 -0.11
N THR A 341 3.23 8.59 -1.25
CA THR A 341 4.55 7.97 -1.46
C THR A 341 5.70 9.00 -1.39
N THR A 342 5.47 10.25 -1.88
CA THR A 342 6.43 11.36 -1.75
C THR A 342 6.64 11.72 -0.28
N ARG A 343 5.57 11.69 0.52
CA ARG A 343 5.65 11.88 1.97
C ARG A 343 6.41 10.74 2.65
N ALA A 344 6.13 9.49 2.29
CA ALA A 344 6.82 8.31 2.82
C ALA A 344 8.33 8.35 2.53
N ALA A 345 8.74 8.97 1.40
CA ALA A 345 10.13 9.28 1.07
C ALA A 345 10.73 10.45 1.89
N GLY A 346 10.01 10.97 2.90
CA GLY A 346 10.46 12.07 3.76
C GLY A 346 10.28 13.48 3.18
N ARG A 347 9.67 13.63 2.01
CA ARG A 347 9.48 14.92 1.31
C ARG A 347 8.08 15.48 1.61
N LYS A 348 7.84 15.88 2.87
CA LYS A 348 6.52 16.29 3.39
C LYS A 348 5.94 17.50 2.64
N GLU A 349 6.74 18.55 2.48
CA GLU A 349 6.31 19.80 1.81
C GLU A 349 5.92 19.54 0.36
N ALA A 350 6.72 18.75 -0.38
CA ALA A 350 6.41 18.39 -1.75
C ALA A 350 5.12 17.57 -1.87
N ALA A 351 4.82 16.71 -0.91
CA ALA A 351 3.57 15.97 -0.86
C ALA A 351 2.36 16.89 -0.70
N ILE A 352 2.45 17.90 0.17
CA ILE A 352 1.40 18.92 0.32
C ILE A 352 1.23 19.72 -0.96
N GLU A 353 2.32 20.15 -1.62
CA GLU A 353 2.26 20.88 -2.89
C GLU A 353 1.54 20.09 -3.98
N ILE A 354 1.78 18.76 -4.07
CA ILE A 354 1.06 17.86 -4.99
C ILE A 354 -0.45 17.89 -4.69
N LEU A 355 -0.85 17.70 -3.43
CA LEU A 355 -2.26 17.68 -3.04
C LEU A 355 -2.94 19.03 -3.24
N GLN A 356 -2.25 20.13 -2.95
CA GLN A 356 -2.76 21.48 -3.21
C GLN A 356 -2.91 21.76 -4.71
N ALA A 357 -1.97 21.29 -5.54
CA ALA A 357 -2.08 21.41 -6.99
C ALA A 357 -3.27 20.61 -7.52
N LEU A 358 -3.43 19.38 -7.02
CA LEU A 358 -4.54 18.50 -7.36
C LEU A 358 -5.89 19.13 -6.93
N ALA A 359 -5.97 19.71 -5.73
CA ALA A 359 -7.19 20.36 -5.25
C ALA A 359 -7.56 21.61 -6.07
N ARG A 360 -6.61 22.27 -6.73
CA ARG A 360 -6.91 23.37 -7.66
C ARG A 360 -7.54 22.91 -8.98
N SER A 361 -7.19 21.72 -9.46
CA SER A 361 -7.68 21.17 -10.74
C SER A 361 -8.88 20.23 -10.57
N HIS A 362 -8.96 19.52 -9.45
CA HIS A 362 -9.97 18.50 -9.12
C HIS A 362 -10.58 18.76 -7.73
N GLY A 363 -10.81 20.04 -7.44
CA GLY A 363 -11.33 20.46 -6.14
C GLY A 363 -12.79 20.08 -5.88
N ASP A 364 -13.49 19.61 -6.90
CA ASP A 364 -14.85 19.06 -6.86
C ASP A 364 -14.89 17.53 -6.59
N VAL A 365 -13.73 16.91 -6.41
CA VAL A 365 -13.62 15.48 -6.06
C VAL A 365 -13.45 15.33 -4.56
N LEU A 366 -14.39 14.68 -3.89
CA LEU A 366 -14.39 14.46 -2.44
C LEU A 366 -13.08 13.83 -1.95
N ALA A 367 -12.60 12.77 -2.64
CA ALA A 367 -11.37 12.08 -2.26
C ALA A 367 -10.13 13.00 -2.28
N VAL A 368 -10.10 13.99 -3.18
CA VAL A 368 -9.00 14.97 -3.28
C VAL A 368 -9.00 15.89 -2.07
N GLN A 369 -10.18 16.42 -1.68
CA GLN A 369 -10.29 17.29 -0.51
C GLN A 369 -9.97 16.54 0.79
N ASN A 370 -10.43 15.29 0.88
CA ASN A 370 -10.11 14.45 2.04
C ASN A 370 -8.59 14.18 2.11
N ALA A 371 -7.97 13.81 1.01
CA ALA A 371 -6.52 13.55 0.97
C ALA A 371 -5.69 14.82 1.31
N LEU A 372 -6.12 16.00 0.83
CA LEU A 372 -5.49 17.26 1.19
C LEU A 372 -5.63 17.52 2.69
N GLY A 373 -6.83 17.34 3.26
CA GLY A 373 -7.07 17.44 4.69
C GLY A 373 -6.17 16.52 5.49
N ASP A 374 -6.06 15.25 5.10
CA ASP A 374 -5.22 14.25 5.75
C ASP A 374 -3.73 14.61 5.68
N GLY A 375 -3.24 15.06 4.53
CA GLY A 375 -1.87 15.54 4.36
C GLY A 375 -1.54 16.70 5.28
N LEU A 376 -2.40 17.73 5.28
CA LEU A 376 -2.25 18.92 6.13
C LEU A 376 -2.35 18.57 7.62
N ARG A 377 -3.30 17.70 8.02
CA ARG A 377 -3.44 17.26 9.42
C ARG A 377 -2.19 16.56 9.93
N ARG A 378 -1.60 15.66 9.13
CA ARG A 378 -0.37 14.94 9.50
C ARG A 378 0.85 15.87 9.66
N ASP A 379 0.82 17.03 9.04
CA ASP A 379 1.86 18.07 9.17
C ASP A 379 1.41 19.21 10.10
N GLU A 380 0.38 18.95 10.93
CA GLU A 380 -0.12 19.84 11.99
C GLU A 380 -0.68 21.20 11.49
N HIS A 381 -0.96 21.29 10.18
CA HIS A 381 -1.62 22.44 9.58
C HIS A 381 -3.15 22.37 9.79
N PHE A 382 -3.58 22.24 11.05
CA PHE A 382 -4.95 21.91 11.42
C PHE A 382 -5.99 22.89 10.87
N ALA A 383 -5.72 24.19 10.89
CA ALA A 383 -6.66 25.19 10.39
C ALA A 383 -6.90 25.09 8.86
N GLU A 384 -5.89 24.69 8.11
CA GLU A 384 -5.98 24.47 6.67
C GLU A 384 -6.63 23.11 6.37
N ALA A 385 -6.31 22.10 7.16
CA ALA A 385 -6.93 20.78 7.08
C ALA A 385 -8.45 20.86 7.26
N ILE A 386 -8.94 21.62 8.26
CA ILE A 386 -10.37 21.84 8.48
C ILE A 386 -11.04 22.41 7.24
N LYS A 387 -10.43 23.39 6.55
CA LYS A 387 -11.01 23.97 5.33
C LYS A 387 -11.19 22.93 4.21
N ALA A 388 -10.19 22.04 4.06
CA ALA A 388 -10.28 20.95 3.09
C ALA A 388 -11.38 19.95 3.48
N TYR A 389 -11.44 19.55 4.75
CA TYR A 389 -12.49 18.67 5.26
C TYR A 389 -13.89 19.32 5.18
N ASP A 390 -14.03 20.61 5.46
CA ASP A 390 -15.30 21.33 5.31
C ASP A 390 -15.78 21.29 3.85
N THR A 391 -14.86 21.46 2.92
CA THR A 391 -15.16 21.32 1.49
C THR A 391 -15.61 19.90 1.15
N ALA A 392 -14.91 18.87 1.66
CA ALA A 392 -15.29 17.49 1.49
C ALA A 392 -16.68 17.18 2.09
N VAL A 393 -16.95 17.65 3.31
CA VAL A 393 -18.26 17.49 3.98
C VAL A 393 -19.38 18.19 3.20
N ALA A 394 -19.12 19.37 2.63
CA ALA A 394 -20.11 20.08 1.82
C ALA A 394 -20.47 19.34 0.50
N MET A 395 -19.58 18.46 0.01
CA MET A 395 -19.84 17.60 -1.15
C MET A 395 -20.66 16.37 -0.81
N LEU A 396 -20.74 16.00 0.48
CA LEU A 396 -21.53 14.85 0.88
C LEU A 396 -23.02 15.15 0.70
N GLY A 397 -23.72 14.24 0.03
CA GLY A 397 -25.18 14.20 0.11
C GLY A 397 -25.61 13.68 1.49
N THR A 398 -26.15 12.47 1.55
CA THR A 398 -26.43 11.80 2.83
C THR A 398 -25.19 11.02 3.27
N PRO A 399 -24.53 11.36 4.40
CA PRO A 399 -23.41 10.60 4.92
C PRO A 399 -23.80 9.14 5.22
N ASN A 400 -22.88 8.22 4.96
CA ASN A 400 -23.02 6.79 5.26
C ASN A 400 -21.79 6.28 6.05
N SER A 401 -21.75 4.99 6.36
CA SER A 401 -20.70 4.39 7.19
C SER A 401 -19.29 4.65 6.64
N SER A 402 -19.06 4.69 5.31
CA SER A 402 -17.73 4.93 4.75
C SER A 402 -17.17 6.34 5.03
N HIS A 403 -17.98 7.27 5.50
CA HIS A 403 -17.58 8.67 5.74
C HIS A 403 -17.19 8.95 7.20
N TRP A 404 -17.22 7.96 8.10
CA TRP A 404 -16.89 8.18 9.51
C TRP A 404 -15.50 8.80 9.73
N SER A 405 -14.51 8.35 8.93
CA SER A 405 -13.13 8.80 9.05
C SER A 405 -12.93 10.27 8.72
N LEU A 406 -13.70 10.82 7.78
CA LEU A 406 -13.69 12.24 7.43
C LEU A 406 -14.09 13.12 8.64
N PHE A 407 -15.18 12.75 9.33
CA PHE A 407 -15.61 13.44 10.54
C PHE A 407 -14.62 13.26 11.67
N TYR A 408 -14.10 12.04 11.86
CA TYR A 408 -13.07 11.76 12.85
C TYR A 408 -11.82 12.63 12.67
N SER A 409 -11.29 12.69 11.45
CA SER A 409 -10.09 13.48 11.14
C SER A 409 -10.32 15.00 11.32
N ARG A 410 -11.50 15.51 10.92
CA ARG A 410 -11.85 16.92 11.16
C ARG A 410 -12.04 17.19 12.65
N GLY A 411 -12.64 16.27 13.38
CA GLY A 411 -12.78 16.34 14.84
C GLY A 411 -11.44 16.46 15.55
N ILE A 412 -10.45 15.65 15.16
CA ILE A 412 -9.06 15.77 15.67
C ILE A 412 -8.50 17.18 15.42
N CYS A 413 -8.65 17.71 14.21
CA CYS A 413 -8.15 19.06 13.91
C CYS A 413 -8.83 20.13 14.74
N ASN A 414 -10.15 20.02 14.97
CA ASN A 414 -10.90 20.93 15.83
C ASN A 414 -10.43 20.83 17.29
N ASP A 415 -10.18 19.63 17.78
CA ASP A 415 -9.69 19.40 19.15
C ASP A 415 -8.29 20.02 19.34
N GLN A 416 -7.38 19.83 18.40
CA GLN A 416 -6.04 20.44 18.41
C GLN A 416 -6.09 21.96 18.44
N LEU A 417 -7.07 22.56 17.77
CA LEU A 417 -7.30 24.02 17.81
C LEU A 417 -8.17 24.47 19.00
N LYS A 418 -8.44 23.57 19.96
CA LYS A 418 -9.27 23.85 21.15
C LYS A 418 -10.72 24.22 20.85
N ASN A 419 -11.23 23.87 19.68
CA ASN A 419 -12.62 24.05 19.26
C ASN A 419 -13.46 22.82 19.71
N TRP A 420 -13.55 22.60 21.02
CA TRP A 420 -14.10 21.36 21.58
C TRP A 420 -15.53 21.04 21.11
N ASP A 421 -16.42 22.01 21.10
CA ASP A 421 -17.82 21.77 20.72
C ASP A 421 -17.95 21.23 19.29
N LEU A 422 -17.08 21.72 18.37
CA LEU A 422 -17.02 21.23 17.01
C LEU A 422 -16.37 19.82 16.95
N ALA A 423 -15.32 19.61 17.71
CA ALA A 423 -14.65 18.32 17.81
C ALA A 423 -15.61 17.22 18.30
N GLU A 424 -16.31 17.47 19.43
CA GLU A 424 -17.30 16.53 19.99
C GLU A 424 -18.43 16.24 18.99
N SER A 425 -18.95 17.29 18.32
CA SER A 425 -19.97 17.12 17.27
C SER A 425 -19.52 16.20 16.16
N ASP A 426 -18.27 16.36 15.70
CA ASP A 426 -17.68 15.54 14.65
C ASP A 426 -17.44 14.08 15.10
N PHE A 427 -16.90 13.86 16.30
CA PHE A 427 -16.72 12.51 16.85
C PHE A 427 -18.07 11.79 17.06
N ARG A 428 -19.08 12.49 17.53
CA ARG A 428 -20.44 11.93 17.66
C ARG A 428 -21.04 11.61 16.29
N MET A 429 -20.79 12.42 15.25
CA MET A 429 -21.21 12.10 13.89
C MET A 429 -20.46 10.86 13.37
N ALA A 430 -19.15 10.74 13.59
CA ALA A 430 -18.40 9.55 13.24
C ALA A 430 -18.97 8.29 13.90
N LEU A 431 -19.30 8.33 15.20
CA LEU A 431 -19.94 7.23 15.92
C LEU A 431 -21.38 6.97 15.49
N LYS A 432 -22.09 7.97 14.98
CA LYS A 432 -23.42 7.76 14.39
C LYS A 432 -23.33 6.97 13.08
N LEU A 433 -22.28 7.18 12.32
CA LEU A 433 -22.02 6.49 11.05
C LEU A 433 -21.43 5.09 11.27
N GLU A 434 -20.53 4.95 12.24
CA GLU A 434 -19.86 3.69 12.62
C GLU A 434 -19.84 3.57 14.17
N PRO A 435 -20.88 3.01 14.77
CA PRO A 435 -21.10 3.06 16.23
C PRO A 435 -20.02 2.39 17.07
N ASP A 436 -19.35 1.37 16.54
CA ASP A 436 -18.36 0.57 17.28
C ASP A 436 -16.93 0.81 16.80
N GLN A 437 -16.66 1.97 16.18
CA GLN A 437 -15.32 2.28 15.69
C GLN A 437 -14.36 2.55 16.87
N PRO A 438 -13.39 1.65 17.13
CA PRO A 438 -12.61 1.69 18.36
C PRO A 438 -11.78 2.95 18.52
N GLN A 439 -11.20 3.48 17.42
CA GLN A 439 -10.39 4.68 17.48
C GLN A 439 -11.22 5.91 17.88
N VAL A 440 -12.44 6.03 17.35
CA VAL A 440 -13.32 7.16 17.69
C VAL A 440 -13.85 7.06 19.12
N LEU A 441 -14.24 5.84 19.55
CA LEU A 441 -14.66 5.56 20.91
C LEU A 441 -13.55 5.90 21.92
N ASN A 442 -12.32 5.47 21.62
CA ASN A 442 -11.17 5.74 22.47
C ASN A 442 -10.84 7.23 22.53
N TYR A 443 -10.76 7.89 21.37
CA TYR A 443 -10.38 9.30 21.30
C TYR A 443 -11.39 10.19 22.03
N LEU A 444 -12.69 10.02 21.76
CA LEU A 444 -13.74 10.81 22.41
C LEU A 444 -13.82 10.51 23.92
N GLY A 445 -13.75 9.22 24.29
CA GLY A 445 -13.74 8.80 25.68
C GLY A 445 -12.55 9.37 26.45
N TYR A 446 -11.35 9.25 25.91
CA TYR A 446 -10.14 9.81 26.51
C TYR A 446 -10.23 11.35 26.63
N SER A 447 -10.74 12.03 25.59
CA SER A 447 -10.93 13.48 25.62
C SER A 447 -11.90 13.92 26.72
N PHE A 448 -12.93 13.14 27.03
CA PHE A 448 -13.81 13.38 28.18
C PHE A 448 -13.09 13.18 29.50
N VAL A 449 -12.29 12.11 29.61
CA VAL A 449 -11.50 11.80 30.82
C VAL A 449 -10.50 12.93 31.11
N ASP A 450 -9.78 13.38 30.10
CA ASP A 450 -8.80 14.44 30.23
C ASP A 450 -9.45 15.76 30.71
N ARG A 451 -10.60 16.10 30.15
CA ARG A 451 -11.39 17.28 30.54
C ARG A 451 -12.16 17.11 31.86
N GLY A 452 -12.22 15.91 32.42
CA GLY A 452 -12.98 15.63 33.63
C GLY A 452 -14.50 15.75 33.47
N ILE A 453 -15.02 15.53 32.27
CA ILE A 453 -16.45 15.61 31.94
C ILE A 453 -16.97 14.25 31.46
N ASN A 454 -18.26 13.99 31.65
CA ASN A 454 -18.94 12.79 31.13
C ASN A 454 -18.22 11.46 31.45
N LEU A 455 -17.59 11.33 32.63
CA LEU A 455 -16.70 10.21 32.96
C LEU A 455 -17.35 8.83 32.83
N ASP A 456 -18.64 8.69 33.18
CA ASP A 456 -19.36 7.40 33.04
C ASP A 456 -19.58 7.05 31.56
N GLU A 457 -19.91 8.03 30.69
CA GLU A 457 -20.02 7.83 29.25
C GLU A 457 -18.65 7.49 28.67
N ALA A 458 -17.60 8.21 29.07
CA ALA A 458 -16.23 7.99 28.67
C ALA A 458 -15.77 6.56 28.98
N LEU A 459 -15.99 6.10 30.19
CA LEU A 459 -15.63 4.73 30.61
C LEU A 459 -16.34 3.69 29.71
N GLY A 460 -17.65 3.83 29.50
CA GLY A 460 -18.41 2.91 28.65
C GLY A 460 -17.92 2.90 27.18
N MET A 461 -17.48 4.05 26.63
CA MET A 461 -16.87 4.13 25.30
C MET A 461 -15.52 3.40 25.25
N ILE A 462 -14.64 3.67 26.21
CA ILE A 462 -13.30 3.08 26.27
C ILE A 462 -13.39 1.56 26.53
N GLU A 463 -14.31 1.08 27.37
CA GLU A 463 -14.55 -0.35 27.57
C GLU A 463 -14.93 -1.05 26.26
N ARG A 464 -15.79 -0.42 25.44
CA ARG A 464 -16.13 -0.94 24.09
C ARG A 464 -14.93 -0.96 23.17
N ALA A 465 -14.10 0.09 23.19
CA ALA A 465 -12.87 0.15 22.40
C ALA A 465 -11.90 -0.98 22.79
N VAL A 466 -11.68 -1.20 24.11
CA VAL A 466 -10.84 -2.31 24.61
C VAL A 466 -11.42 -3.67 24.23
N ALA A 467 -12.74 -3.84 24.28
CA ALA A 467 -13.38 -5.11 23.89
C ALA A 467 -13.14 -5.43 22.40
N ALA A 468 -13.13 -4.41 21.54
CA ALA A 468 -12.84 -4.55 20.10
C ALA A 468 -11.35 -4.72 19.79
N ARG A 469 -10.48 -4.07 20.59
CA ARG A 469 -9.01 -4.03 20.38
C ARG A 469 -8.27 -4.29 21.69
N PRO A 470 -8.35 -5.51 22.25
CA PRO A 470 -7.82 -5.81 23.59
C PRO A 470 -6.29 -5.79 23.69
N ASP A 471 -5.59 -5.84 22.58
CA ASP A 471 -4.13 -5.90 22.51
C ASP A 471 -3.51 -4.59 21.99
N GLU A 472 -4.29 -3.53 21.81
CA GLU A 472 -3.79 -2.18 21.54
C GLU A 472 -3.47 -1.46 22.86
N GLY A 473 -2.17 -1.30 23.15
CA GLY A 473 -1.68 -0.80 24.44
C GLY A 473 -2.22 0.58 24.81
N PHE A 474 -2.30 1.52 23.88
CA PHE A 474 -2.83 2.87 24.11
C PHE A 474 -4.34 2.88 24.42
N ILE A 475 -5.12 1.95 23.85
CA ILE A 475 -6.54 1.81 24.17
C ILE A 475 -6.70 1.22 25.58
N VAL A 476 -5.86 0.26 25.94
CA VAL A 476 -5.85 -0.34 27.29
C VAL A 476 -5.37 0.67 28.33
N ASP A 477 -4.38 1.52 28.02
CA ASP A 477 -3.95 2.64 28.85
C ASP A 477 -5.09 3.62 29.12
N SER A 478 -5.83 3.99 28.06
CA SER A 478 -6.99 4.89 28.20
C SER A 478 -8.05 4.35 29.18
N LEU A 479 -8.28 3.03 29.21
CA LEU A 479 -9.17 2.40 30.19
C LEU A 479 -8.63 2.55 31.61
N ALA A 480 -7.37 2.24 31.81
CA ALA A 480 -6.74 2.34 33.11
C ALA A 480 -6.72 3.79 33.60
N TRP A 481 -6.40 4.73 32.69
CA TRP A 481 -6.41 6.16 32.99
C TRP A 481 -7.80 6.68 33.36
N ALA A 482 -8.85 6.25 32.63
CA ALA A 482 -10.23 6.60 32.97
C ALA A 482 -10.59 6.13 34.40
N LEU A 483 -10.29 4.90 34.74
CA LEU A 483 -10.49 4.36 36.08
C LEU A 483 -9.71 5.13 37.14
N PHE A 484 -8.46 5.47 36.84
CA PHE A 484 -7.61 6.28 37.71
C PHE A 484 -8.22 7.67 37.96
N ARG A 485 -8.63 8.38 36.90
CA ARG A 485 -9.27 9.71 37.00
C ARG A 485 -10.60 9.69 37.74
N MET A 486 -11.29 8.52 37.78
CA MET A 486 -12.51 8.28 38.59
C MET A 486 -12.18 7.88 40.02
N GLY A 487 -10.91 7.79 40.42
CA GLY A 487 -10.48 7.36 41.77
C GLY A 487 -10.60 5.86 42.02
N ARG A 488 -10.84 5.05 40.98
CA ARG A 488 -10.97 3.58 41.04
C ARG A 488 -9.60 2.91 40.87
N PHE A 489 -8.65 3.27 41.75
CA PHE A 489 -7.23 2.94 41.62
C PHE A 489 -6.93 1.44 41.58
N ASP A 490 -7.62 0.64 42.45
CA ASP A 490 -7.40 -0.81 42.46
C ASP A 490 -7.85 -1.47 41.15
N GLU A 491 -8.90 -0.93 40.52
CA GLU A 491 -9.41 -1.44 39.25
C GLU A 491 -8.53 -0.98 38.05
N ALA A 492 -7.88 0.17 38.17
CA ALA A 492 -6.94 0.68 37.16
C ALA A 492 -5.65 -0.14 37.06
N LEU A 493 -5.28 -0.86 38.14
CA LEU A 493 -3.96 -1.50 38.24
C LEU A 493 -3.73 -2.57 37.16
N ALA A 494 -4.62 -3.52 37.03
CA ALA A 494 -4.45 -4.63 36.11
C ALA A 494 -4.42 -4.18 34.61
N PRO A 495 -5.35 -3.33 34.15
CA PRO A 495 -5.25 -2.80 32.78
C PRO A 495 -4.01 -1.93 32.57
N MET A 496 -3.54 -1.14 33.55
CA MET A 496 -2.34 -0.32 33.42
C MET A 496 -1.07 -1.18 33.33
N GLU A 497 -0.96 -2.23 34.13
CA GLU A 497 0.13 -3.20 33.99
C GLU A 497 0.10 -3.88 32.62
N LYS A 498 -1.08 -4.22 32.08
CA LYS A 498 -1.24 -4.76 30.73
C LYS A 498 -0.80 -3.75 29.65
N ALA A 499 -1.24 -2.50 29.74
CA ALA A 499 -0.84 -1.44 28.80
C ALA A 499 0.68 -1.29 28.75
N SER A 500 1.34 -1.23 29.90
CA SER A 500 2.82 -1.14 29.97
C SER A 500 3.56 -2.37 29.44
N LEU A 501 2.92 -3.55 29.40
CA LEU A 501 3.48 -4.73 28.73
C LEU A 501 3.35 -4.65 27.21
N LEU A 502 2.25 -4.06 26.72
CA LEU A 502 1.99 -3.87 25.30
C LEU A 502 2.84 -2.73 24.72
N GLU A 503 3.03 -1.64 25.52
CA GLU A 503 3.82 -0.46 25.14
C GLU A 503 5.06 -0.31 26.07
N PRO A 504 6.05 -1.18 25.96
CA PRO A 504 7.10 -1.29 26.97
C PRO A 504 8.12 -0.13 26.96
N VAL A 505 8.14 0.70 25.92
CA VAL A 505 9.08 1.83 25.77
C VAL A 505 8.38 3.18 25.65
N ASP A 506 7.06 3.21 25.87
CA ASP A 506 6.28 4.46 25.86
C ASP A 506 6.42 5.21 27.17
N ALA A 507 6.74 6.51 27.08
CA ALA A 507 6.97 7.36 28.25
C ALA A 507 5.68 7.66 29.01
N VAL A 508 4.58 7.92 28.28
CA VAL A 508 3.27 8.30 28.86
C VAL A 508 2.64 7.12 29.60
N VAL A 509 2.56 5.96 28.95
CA VAL A 509 2.03 4.73 29.55
C VAL A 509 2.86 4.34 30.78
N THR A 510 4.18 4.51 30.73
CA THR A 510 5.08 4.22 31.86
C THR A 510 4.88 5.23 32.99
N ASP A 511 4.63 6.50 32.70
CA ASP A 511 4.29 7.53 33.69
C ASP A 511 2.95 7.25 34.38
N HIS A 512 1.92 6.93 33.57
CA HIS A 512 0.60 6.53 34.09
C HIS A 512 0.68 5.31 35.00
N LEU A 513 1.50 4.30 34.67
CA LEU A 513 1.74 3.16 35.56
C LEU A 513 2.34 3.59 36.89
N GLY A 514 3.27 4.56 36.86
CA GLY A 514 3.82 5.16 38.08
C GLY A 514 2.75 5.81 38.94
N ASP A 515 1.85 6.58 38.34
CA ASP A 515 0.75 7.26 39.02
C ASP A 515 -0.24 6.26 39.66
N VAL A 516 -0.60 5.19 38.94
CA VAL A 516 -1.43 4.11 39.45
C VAL A 516 -0.75 3.37 40.61
N TYR A 517 0.54 3.00 40.47
CA TYR A 517 1.28 2.36 41.56
C TYR A 517 1.34 3.23 42.82
N TRP A 518 1.56 4.53 42.67
CA TRP A 518 1.56 5.47 43.78
C TRP A 518 0.24 5.46 44.52
N SER A 519 -0.86 5.51 43.77
CA SER A 519 -2.23 5.61 44.31
C SER A 519 -2.70 4.34 45.00
N VAL A 520 -2.19 3.15 44.63
CA VAL A 520 -2.42 1.89 45.34
C VAL A 520 -1.38 1.62 46.44
N GLY A 521 -0.54 2.60 46.80
CA GLY A 521 0.45 2.51 47.88
C GLY A 521 1.78 1.86 47.53
N ARG A 522 1.99 1.46 46.28
CA ARG A 522 3.24 0.85 45.76
C ARG A 522 4.27 1.93 45.39
N LYS A 523 4.61 2.78 46.34
CA LYS A 523 5.41 4.02 46.08
C LYS A 523 6.82 3.78 45.53
N ARG A 524 7.45 2.64 45.87
CA ARG A 524 8.77 2.31 45.34
C ARG A 524 8.71 1.92 43.87
N GLU A 525 7.70 1.17 43.49
CA GLU A 525 7.45 0.82 42.09
C GLU A 525 7.07 2.06 41.28
N ALA A 526 6.30 2.99 41.85
CA ALA A 526 6.00 4.27 41.23
C ALA A 526 7.27 5.07 40.91
N ASP A 527 8.17 5.26 41.91
CA ASP A 527 9.46 5.94 41.72
C ASP A 527 10.29 5.28 40.60
N PHE A 528 10.26 3.95 40.53
CA PHE A 528 10.98 3.21 39.49
C PHE A 528 10.37 3.47 38.10
N GLN A 529 9.04 3.46 37.94
CA GLN A 529 8.39 3.70 36.66
C GLN A 529 8.59 5.15 36.20
N TRP A 530 8.45 6.14 37.05
CA TRP A 530 8.72 7.54 36.69
C TRP A 530 10.16 7.78 36.22
N ARG A 531 11.17 7.14 36.85
CA ARG A 531 12.55 7.18 36.35
C ARG A 531 12.71 6.48 35.02
N ARG A 532 12.00 5.39 34.82
CA ARG A 532 11.98 4.66 33.55
C ARG A 532 11.31 5.51 32.46
N ALA A 533 10.19 6.18 32.74
CA ALA A 533 9.51 7.08 31.81
C ALA A 533 10.47 8.20 31.34
N LEU A 534 11.22 8.81 32.24
CA LEU A 534 12.26 9.81 31.88
C LEU A 534 13.35 9.25 30.97
N SER A 535 13.64 7.95 31.00
CA SER A 535 14.65 7.33 30.13
C SER A 535 14.16 7.10 28.69
N PHE A 536 12.88 7.30 28.44
CA PHE A 536 12.24 7.22 27.14
C PHE A 536 12.07 8.59 26.47
N GLU A 537 12.74 9.61 27.03
CA GLU A 537 12.83 10.96 26.47
C GLU A 537 11.43 11.59 26.19
N PRO A 538 10.54 11.67 27.24
CA PRO A 538 9.25 12.33 27.09
C PRO A 538 9.45 13.80 26.70
N ASP A 539 8.38 14.45 26.24
CA ASP A 539 8.44 15.88 26.01
C ASP A 539 8.81 16.66 27.27
N GLU A 540 9.24 17.93 27.13
CA GLU A 540 9.80 18.68 28.28
C GLU A 540 8.73 19.02 29.32
N ALA A 541 7.45 19.12 28.95
CA ALA A 541 6.36 19.36 29.88
C ALA A 541 6.14 18.12 30.76
N ASP A 542 6.03 16.95 30.14
CA ASP A 542 5.89 15.67 30.83
C ASP A 542 7.14 15.35 31.66
N ALA A 543 8.33 15.54 31.08
CA ALA A 543 9.57 15.35 31.83
C ALA A 543 9.64 16.21 33.09
N THR A 544 9.19 17.45 33.01
CA THR A 544 9.15 18.38 34.16
C THR A 544 8.15 17.89 35.21
N ARG A 545 6.96 17.46 34.78
CA ARG A 545 5.93 16.92 35.68
C ARG A 545 6.41 15.63 36.36
N ILE A 546 7.03 14.72 35.64
CA ILE A 546 7.61 13.49 36.17
C ILE A 546 8.71 13.78 37.19
N ARG A 547 9.65 14.70 36.90
CA ARG A 547 10.68 15.12 37.87
C ARG A 547 10.08 15.70 39.13
N HIS A 548 8.97 16.45 38.99
CA HIS A 548 8.26 17.00 40.15
C HIS A 548 7.61 15.91 41.00
N LYS A 549 6.94 14.93 40.38
CA LYS A 549 6.41 13.73 41.09
C LYS A 549 7.51 13.00 41.88
N LEU A 550 8.69 12.83 41.29
CA LEU A 550 9.84 12.21 41.95
C LEU A 550 10.34 13.02 43.16
N ALA A 551 10.20 14.33 43.14
CA ALA A 551 10.67 15.21 44.23
C ALA A 551 9.67 15.30 45.39
N VAL A 552 8.39 15.46 45.12
CA VAL A 552 7.37 15.77 46.14
C VAL A 552 6.27 14.71 46.30
N GLY A 553 6.22 13.74 45.38
CA GLY A 553 5.17 12.73 45.29
C GLY A 553 3.95 13.20 44.52
N LEU A 554 3.20 12.24 43.97
CA LEU A 554 2.02 12.51 43.14
C LEU A 554 0.93 13.32 43.88
N ASP A 555 0.69 12.99 45.16
CA ASP A 555 -0.34 13.67 45.96
C ASP A 555 -0.13 15.20 46.04
N ALA A 556 1.14 15.62 46.17
CA ALA A 556 1.50 17.02 46.22
C ALA A 556 1.33 17.71 44.84
N VAL A 557 1.74 17.03 43.77
CA VAL A 557 1.60 17.54 42.39
C VAL A 557 0.11 17.76 42.07
N ILE A 558 -0.76 16.78 42.33
CA ILE A 558 -2.20 16.89 42.10
C ILE A 558 -2.80 18.03 42.94
N ALA A 559 -2.37 18.18 44.19
CA ALA A 559 -2.86 19.27 45.06
C ALA A 559 -2.45 20.66 44.51
N GLU A 560 -1.25 20.79 44.00
CA GLU A 560 -0.77 22.02 43.38
C GLU A 560 -1.51 22.33 42.05
N GLU A 561 -1.69 21.35 41.20
CA GLU A 561 -2.43 21.48 39.94
C GLU A 561 -3.90 21.89 40.16
N THR A 562 -4.54 21.38 41.22
CA THR A 562 -5.92 21.73 41.60
C THR A 562 -6.04 23.08 42.30
N ALA A 563 -4.98 23.57 42.97
CA ALA A 563 -4.99 24.85 43.68
C ALA A 563 -4.79 26.06 42.76
N VAL A 564 -4.23 25.88 41.55
CA VAL A 564 -4.10 26.93 40.52
C VAL A 564 -5.38 26.95 39.69
N PRO A 565 -6.16 28.07 39.63
CA PRO A 565 -7.30 28.16 38.71
C PRO A 565 -6.73 28.10 37.29
N THR A 566 -6.92 27.00 36.61
CA THR A 566 -6.34 26.75 35.29
C THR A 566 -6.88 27.75 34.27
N PRO A 567 -6.04 28.53 33.53
CA PRO A 567 -6.33 28.83 32.15
C PRO A 567 -6.30 27.47 31.43
N ALA A 568 -7.32 27.19 30.60
CA ALA A 568 -7.51 25.90 29.95
C ALA A 568 -6.19 25.21 29.59
N ALA A 569 -5.95 24.03 30.19
CA ALA A 569 -4.70 23.30 30.09
C ALA A 569 -4.32 23.05 28.61
N GLU A 570 -3.10 23.38 28.26
CA GLU A 570 -2.47 22.87 27.04
C GLU A 570 -2.25 21.36 27.21
N ALA A 571 -3.26 20.59 26.87
CA ALA A 571 -3.08 19.15 26.77
C ALA A 571 -2.30 18.87 25.47
N THR A 572 -1.05 18.54 25.60
CA THR A 572 -0.29 17.86 24.54
C THR A 572 -0.82 16.43 24.45
N VAL A 573 -1.84 16.25 23.64
CA VAL A 573 -2.24 14.91 23.21
C VAL A 573 -1.15 14.45 22.24
N ALA A 574 -0.35 13.48 22.66
CA ALA A 574 0.57 12.80 21.76
C ALA A 574 -0.23 12.29 20.54
N PRO A 575 0.24 12.52 19.32
CA PRO A 575 -0.45 12.04 18.14
C PRO A 575 -0.46 10.52 18.20
N VAL A 576 -1.64 9.93 18.40
CA VAL A 576 -1.85 8.51 18.10
C VAL A 576 -1.76 8.41 16.59
N GLU A 577 -0.59 8.07 16.07
CA GLU A 577 -0.49 7.65 14.68
C GLU A 577 -1.42 6.45 14.51
N PRO A 578 -2.40 6.52 13.59
CA PRO A 578 -3.15 5.33 13.24
C PRO A 578 -2.14 4.33 12.67
N ALA A 579 -2.11 3.13 13.24
CA ALA A 579 -1.48 1.99 12.60
C ALA A 579 -1.85 2.03 11.12
N THR A 580 -0.85 1.98 10.26
CA THR A 580 -1.04 1.89 8.82
C THR A 580 -1.87 0.65 8.56
N ASP A 581 -3.18 0.82 8.35
CA ASP A 581 -4.01 -0.24 7.83
C ASP A 581 -3.44 -0.60 6.46
N GLY A 582 -2.72 -1.72 6.43
CA GLY A 582 -2.42 -2.39 5.19
C GLY A 582 -3.73 -2.89 4.60
N ASN A 583 -4.25 -2.15 3.63
CA ASN A 583 -5.02 -2.62 2.49
C ASN A 583 -5.13 -1.50 1.45
#